data_af739efe5730fe9154435df4adfb92dd
#
_entry.id   af739efe5730fe9154435df4adfb92dd
#
_cell.length_a   1.000
_cell.length_b   1.000
_cell.length_c   1.000
_cell.angle_alpha   90.00
_cell.angle_beta   90.00
_cell.angle_gamma   90.00
#
_symmetry.space_group_name_H-M   'P 1'
#
loop_
_entity.id
_entity.type
_entity.pdbx_description
1 polymer ?
#
loop_
_entity_poly.entity_id
_entity_poly.type
_entity_poly.pdbx_seq_one_letter_code
_entity_poly.pdbx_strand_id
1 'polypeptide(L)'
;QEDGQRMTTSRTYDAIVIGGGHNGLVNGAYLAKSGLRTLILERRHLVGGAAITEELMPGFHFTTFSYALSLLRPDIIHELDLVRHGFMPLLMPSTFAPMDDGNHLLLGQDRHENIHEIRRHSPHDADAYDQYSHDIAQVVQAMKPLFDQIPPNLFSDEPDELLRLADLARHLKGLPKRVLHNCVRLLTGSAADFLDDYFDSDVLKGLLSSSSIIGTKVGPRSQGSGLVLLFHNMGEQDGSFGSWGFHKGGNGGFTQVLARAATAFGAEIVLDAA
;
A
#
# COMPACT_ATOMS: atom_id res chain seq x y z
N GLN A 1 0.99 45.90 40.68
CA GLN A 1 2.06 45.50 39.74
C GLN A 1 2.62 44.19 40.23
N GLU A 2 2.06 43.07 39.80
CA GLU A 2 2.70 41.74 39.89
C GLU A 2 2.87 41.26 38.48
N ASP A 3 4.08 41.41 37.98
CA ASP A 3 4.58 40.85 36.74
C ASP A 3 4.65 39.32 36.92
N GLY A 4 3.60 38.63 36.52
CA GLY A 4 3.59 37.18 36.43
C GLY A 4 4.50 36.75 35.28
N GLN A 5 5.77 36.49 35.59
CA GLN A 5 6.65 35.72 34.69
C GLN A 5 6.02 34.36 34.39
N ARG A 6 5.36 34.26 33.25
CA ARG A 6 5.09 32.96 32.63
C ARG A 6 6.44 32.33 32.33
N MET A 7 6.89 31.43 33.19
CA MET A 7 7.98 30.51 32.86
C MET A 7 7.51 29.67 31.71
N THR A 8 7.88 30.04 30.49
CA THR A 8 7.81 29.17 29.34
C THR A 8 8.85 28.07 29.58
N THR A 9 8.43 26.95 30.14
CA THR A 9 9.25 25.74 30.13
C THR A 9 9.51 25.40 28.68
N SER A 10 10.71 25.67 28.19
CA SER A 10 11.10 25.26 26.84
C SER A 10 11.06 23.74 26.81
N ARG A 11 10.05 23.17 26.14
CA ARG A 11 10.01 21.73 25.90
C ARG A 11 11.08 21.40 24.88
N THR A 12 11.97 20.49 25.24
CA THR A 12 13.00 19.97 24.33
C THR A 12 12.57 18.61 23.82
N TYR A 13 12.74 18.37 22.53
CA TYR A 13 12.45 17.10 21.88
C TYR A 13 13.74 16.47 21.35
N ASP A 14 13.78 15.14 21.32
CA ASP A 14 14.89 14.39 20.77
C ASP A 14 14.69 14.20 19.26
N ALA A 15 13.42 14.20 18.80
CA ALA A 15 13.05 14.11 17.40
C ALA A 15 11.84 14.99 17.07
N ILE A 16 11.87 15.61 15.89
CA ILE A 16 10.74 16.38 15.33
C ILE A 16 10.40 15.79 13.96
N VAL A 17 9.16 15.35 13.80
CA VAL A 17 8.61 14.85 12.53
C VAL A 17 7.75 15.95 11.92
N ILE A 18 8.08 16.38 10.70
CA ILE A 18 7.33 17.40 9.96
C ILE A 18 6.36 16.71 9.01
N GLY A 19 5.06 16.87 9.27
CA GLY A 19 3.95 16.29 8.54
C GLY A 19 3.29 15.13 9.28
N GLY A 20 1.99 15.28 9.60
CA GLY A 20 1.13 14.28 10.24
C GLY A 20 0.41 13.37 9.25
N GLY A 21 0.98 13.11 8.06
CA GLY A 21 0.52 12.08 7.15
C GLY A 21 0.82 10.67 7.69
N HIS A 22 0.27 9.62 7.06
CA HIS A 22 0.44 8.24 7.54
C HIS A 22 1.91 7.85 7.77
N ASN A 23 2.82 8.23 6.88
CA ASN A 23 4.26 7.94 7.05
C ASN A 23 4.88 8.69 8.24
N GLY A 24 4.53 9.97 8.43
CA GLY A 24 5.00 10.76 9.56
C GLY A 24 4.46 10.20 10.89
N LEU A 25 3.20 9.79 10.93
CA LEU A 25 2.58 9.19 12.10
C LEU A 25 3.23 7.84 12.46
N VAL A 26 3.50 6.98 11.48
CA VAL A 26 4.22 5.70 11.69
C VAL A 26 5.62 5.96 12.21
N ASN A 27 6.38 6.86 11.55
CA ASN A 27 7.74 7.21 11.98
C ASN A 27 7.73 7.78 13.41
N GLY A 28 6.86 8.75 13.69
CA GLY A 28 6.74 9.34 15.01
C GLY A 28 6.35 8.33 16.09
N ALA A 29 5.48 7.38 15.77
CA ALA A 29 5.10 6.30 16.68
C ALA A 29 6.28 5.39 17.02
N TYR A 30 7.10 5.00 16.04
CA TYR A 30 8.31 4.20 16.28
C TYR A 30 9.37 4.96 17.09
N LEU A 31 9.60 6.24 16.79
CA LEU A 31 10.53 7.08 17.56
C LEU A 31 10.08 7.20 19.02
N ALA A 32 8.81 7.47 19.25
CA ALA A 32 8.25 7.54 20.60
C ALA A 32 8.29 6.18 21.33
N LYS A 33 7.96 5.10 20.64
CA LYS A 33 8.05 3.73 21.16
C LYS A 33 9.48 3.35 21.56
N SER A 34 10.50 3.89 20.89
CA SER A 34 11.91 3.70 21.25
C SER A 34 12.35 4.55 22.45
N GLY A 35 11.46 5.35 23.04
CA GLY A 35 11.74 6.17 24.23
C GLY A 35 12.19 7.60 23.92
N LEU A 36 12.18 8.02 22.65
CA LEU A 36 12.54 9.39 22.28
C LEU A 36 11.36 10.34 22.52
N ARG A 37 11.66 11.52 23.08
CA ARG A 37 10.66 12.61 23.16
C ARG A 37 10.39 13.11 21.75
N THR A 38 9.26 12.74 21.19
CA THR A 38 8.95 12.95 19.78
C THR A 38 7.82 13.96 19.62
N LEU A 39 8.05 14.95 18.75
CA LEU A 39 7.04 15.93 18.32
C LEU A 39 6.68 15.68 16.86
N ILE A 40 5.38 15.61 16.56
CA ILE A 40 4.85 15.57 15.20
C ILE A 40 4.14 16.88 14.93
N LEU A 41 4.56 17.60 13.88
CA LEU A 41 3.96 18.86 13.46
C LEU A 41 3.10 18.63 12.20
N GLU A 42 1.84 19.03 12.26
CA GLU A 42 0.92 18.99 11.09
C GLU A 42 0.37 20.39 10.84
N ARG A 43 0.50 20.87 9.60
CA ARG A 43 0.05 22.21 9.22
C ARG A 43 -1.46 22.36 9.15
N ARG A 44 -2.21 21.27 8.99
CA ARG A 44 -3.67 21.24 8.94
C ARG A 44 -4.27 21.05 10.33
N HIS A 45 -5.56 21.33 10.43
CA HIS A 45 -6.35 21.10 11.66
C HIS A 45 -6.60 19.62 11.98
N LEU A 46 -6.15 18.70 11.11
CA LEU A 46 -6.26 17.24 11.29
C LEU A 46 -5.11 16.50 10.62
N VAL A 47 -4.76 15.35 11.18
CA VAL A 47 -3.75 14.44 10.63
C VAL A 47 -4.31 13.61 9.49
N GLY A 48 -3.42 13.06 8.65
CA GLY A 48 -3.80 12.09 7.63
C GLY A 48 -3.09 12.27 6.29
N GLY A 49 -2.73 13.50 5.94
CA GLY A 49 -2.09 13.77 4.65
C GLY A 49 -2.99 13.35 3.49
N ALA A 50 -2.52 12.43 2.62
CA ALA A 50 -3.32 11.89 1.52
C ALA A 50 -4.38 10.87 1.97
N ALA A 51 -4.21 10.24 3.14
CA ALA A 51 -5.19 9.31 3.72
C ALA A 51 -6.08 10.04 4.73
N ILE A 52 -6.96 10.86 4.24
CA ILE A 52 -7.83 11.74 5.02
C ILE A 52 -9.28 11.55 4.59
N THR A 53 -10.20 11.64 5.56
CA THR A 53 -11.65 11.68 5.32
C THR A 53 -12.19 12.98 5.86
N GLU A 54 -12.85 13.74 5.01
CA GLU A 54 -13.37 15.07 5.32
C GLU A 54 -14.86 15.18 4.99
N GLU A 55 -15.56 15.98 5.75
CA GLU A 55 -16.92 16.39 5.43
C GLU A 55 -16.88 17.50 4.37
N LEU A 56 -17.09 17.13 3.10
CA LEU A 56 -17.11 18.08 1.98
C LEU A 56 -18.48 18.71 1.74
N MET A 57 -19.52 18.02 2.18
CA MET A 57 -20.90 18.50 2.17
C MET A 57 -21.54 18.12 3.51
N PRO A 58 -22.43 18.93 4.07
CA PRO A 58 -23.08 18.65 5.36
C PRO A 58 -23.66 17.23 5.42
N GLY A 59 -23.19 16.41 6.35
CA GLY A 59 -23.59 15.01 6.54
C GLY A 59 -22.88 14.00 5.63
N PHE A 60 -22.00 14.43 4.70
CA PHE A 60 -21.31 13.55 3.77
C PHE A 60 -19.81 13.61 3.95
N HIS A 61 -19.21 12.47 4.28
CA HIS A 61 -17.78 12.29 4.49
C HIS A 61 -17.16 11.55 3.32
N PHE A 62 -16.06 12.08 2.81
CA PHE A 62 -15.34 11.51 1.66
C PHE A 62 -13.87 11.29 2.00
N THR A 63 -13.34 10.16 1.57
CA THR A 63 -11.90 9.96 1.49
C THR A 63 -11.40 10.66 0.23
N THR A 64 -10.62 11.74 0.38
CA THR A 64 -10.35 12.69 -0.71
C THR A 64 -9.28 12.23 -1.68
N PHE A 65 -8.34 11.35 -1.26
CA PHE A 65 -7.25 10.87 -2.11
C PHE A 65 -7.05 9.35 -2.00
N SER A 66 -6.45 8.87 -0.93
CA SER A 66 -6.14 7.45 -0.74
C SER A 66 -7.40 6.69 -0.34
N TYR A 67 -8.17 6.28 -1.34
CA TYR A 67 -9.48 5.64 -1.15
C TYR A 67 -9.40 4.18 -0.77
N ALA A 68 -8.28 3.50 -1.04
CA ALA A 68 -8.08 2.09 -0.73
C ALA A 68 -6.92 1.87 0.25
N LEU A 69 -7.04 0.83 1.06
CA LEU A 69 -6.04 0.33 1.98
C LEU A 69 -5.62 -1.07 1.51
N SER A 70 -4.35 -1.21 1.15
CA SER A 70 -3.82 -2.47 0.62
C SER A 70 -2.38 -2.73 1.07
N LEU A 71 -1.52 -1.69 1.07
CA LEU A 71 -0.07 -1.81 1.23
C LEU A 71 0.43 -1.56 2.66
N LEU A 72 -0.46 -1.48 3.65
CA LEU A 72 -0.04 -1.35 5.05
C LEU A 72 0.58 -2.68 5.50
N ARG A 73 1.85 -2.63 5.90
CA ARG A 73 2.58 -3.82 6.32
C ARG A 73 2.00 -4.42 7.61
N PRO A 74 1.83 -5.76 7.66
CA PRO A 74 1.37 -6.45 8.87
C PRO A 74 2.25 -6.16 10.10
N ASP A 75 3.56 -6.04 9.91
CA ASP A 75 4.51 -5.71 10.99
C ASP A 75 4.12 -4.40 11.69
N ILE A 76 3.77 -3.35 10.91
CA ILE A 76 3.36 -2.05 11.46
C ILE A 76 2.07 -2.20 12.28
N ILE A 77 1.12 -3.01 11.78
CA ILE A 77 -0.15 -3.27 12.49
C ILE A 77 0.12 -3.93 13.85
N HIS A 78 1.00 -4.94 13.87
CA HIS A 78 1.34 -5.68 15.09
C HIS A 78 2.22 -4.87 16.04
N GLU A 79 3.30 -4.29 15.53
CA GLU A 79 4.28 -3.60 16.35
C GLU A 79 3.75 -2.32 17.00
N LEU A 80 2.83 -1.62 16.31
CA LEU A 80 2.17 -0.43 16.84
C LEU A 80 0.82 -0.74 17.51
N ASP A 81 0.46 -2.04 17.64
CA ASP A 81 -0.79 -2.52 18.27
C ASP A 81 -2.04 -1.77 17.74
N LEU A 82 -2.09 -1.59 16.40
CA LEU A 82 -3.11 -0.75 15.76
C LEU A 82 -4.53 -1.26 15.99
N VAL A 83 -4.72 -2.56 16.14
CA VAL A 83 -6.03 -3.18 16.43
C VAL A 83 -6.57 -2.66 17.76
N ARG A 84 -5.73 -2.57 18.80
CA ARG A 84 -6.10 -2.01 20.10
C ARG A 84 -6.48 -0.52 19.99
N HIS A 85 -5.92 0.19 19.04
CA HIS A 85 -6.23 1.60 18.76
C HIS A 85 -7.40 1.79 17.79
N GLY A 86 -8.10 0.69 17.43
CA GLY A 86 -9.33 0.71 16.63
C GLY A 86 -9.11 0.55 15.14
N PHE A 87 -7.99 -0.05 14.71
CA PHE A 87 -7.81 -0.44 13.32
C PHE A 87 -8.84 -1.49 12.92
N MET A 88 -9.66 -1.15 11.91
CA MET A 88 -10.74 -2.01 11.44
C MET A 88 -10.82 -1.94 9.92
N PRO A 89 -10.02 -2.74 9.20
CA PRO A 89 -10.09 -2.85 7.76
C PRO A 89 -11.36 -3.59 7.34
N LEU A 90 -11.95 -3.17 6.25
CA LEU A 90 -13.09 -3.82 5.58
C LEU A 90 -12.64 -4.19 4.17
N LEU A 91 -12.68 -5.47 3.84
CA LEU A 91 -12.32 -5.94 2.50
C LEU A 91 -13.32 -5.43 1.47
N MET A 92 -12.81 -5.04 0.30
CA MET A 92 -13.65 -4.75 -0.86
C MET A 92 -14.21 -6.07 -1.39
N PRO A 93 -15.54 -6.21 -1.50
CA PRO A 93 -16.14 -7.48 -1.87
C PRO A 93 -15.91 -7.83 -3.35
N SER A 94 -15.86 -6.80 -4.21
CA SER A 94 -15.75 -6.97 -5.67
C SER A 94 -15.31 -5.68 -6.36
N THR A 95 -14.85 -5.84 -7.60
CA THR A 95 -14.60 -4.75 -8.54
C THR A 95 -15.58 -4.87 -9.71
N PHE A 96 -16.25 -3.77 -10.02
CA PHE A 96 -17.28 -3.71 -11.07
C PHE A 96 -16.79 -2.82 -12.22
N ALA A 97 -16.77 -3.36 -13.43
CA ALA A 97 -16.46 -2.63 -14.65
C ALA A 97 -17.71 -2.57 -15.55
N PRO A 98 -18.42 -1.42 -15.62
CA PRO A 98 -19.52 -1.24 -16.55
C PRO A 98 -19.01 -1.08 -17.98
N MET A 99 -19.82 -1.50 -18.96
CA MET A 99 -19.58 -1.36 -20.39
C MET A 99 -20.64 -0.48 -21.05
N ASP A 100 -20.28 0.14 -22.17
CA ASP A 100 -21.18 1.06 -22.90
C ASP A 100 -22.42 0.39 -23.47
N ASP A 101 -22.35 -0.92 -23.74
CA ASP A 101 -23.46 -1.73 -24.24
C ASP A 101 -24.46 -2.18 -23.15
N GLY A 102 -24.26 -1.72 -21.91
CA GLY A 102 -25.06 -2.10 -20.74
C GLY A 102 -24.65 -3.43 -20.10
N ASN A 103 -23.62 -4.09 -20.64
CA ASN A 103 -23.00 -5.26 -20.03
C ASN A 103 -22.02 -4.82 -18.92
N HIS A 104 -21.41 -5.79 -18.21
CA HIS A 104 -20.45 -5.52 -17.16
C HIS A 104 -19.52 -6.71 -16.93
N LEU A 105 -18.40 -6.47 -16.27
CA LEU A 105 -17.53 -7.50 -15.70
C LEU A 105 -17.45 -7.27 -14.20
N LEU A 106 -17.77 -8.29 -13.40
CA LEU A 106 -17.75 -8.27 -11.96
C LEU A 106 -16.75 -9.30 -11.44
N LEU A 107 -15.65 -8.86 -10.82
CA LEU A 107 -14.68 -9.76 -10.20
C LEU A 107 -14.74 -9.59 -8.66
N GLY A 108 -14.98 -10.71 -7.98
CA GLY A 108 -15.11 -10.79 -6.52
C GLY A 108 -13.98 -11.59 -5.88
N GLN A 109 -14.26 -12.06 -4.65
CA GLN A 109 -13.31 -12.87 -3.89
C GLN A 109 -13.37 -14.36 -4.28
N ASP A 110 -14.47 -14.82 -4.88
CA ASP A 110 -14.62 -16.21 -5.30
C ASP A 110 -14.01 -16.43 -6.69
N ARG A 111 -12.99 -17.29 -6.73
CA ARG A 111 -12.28 -17.62 -7.95
C ARG A 111 -13.17 -18.30 -9.00
N HIS A 112 -14.09 -19.18 -8.58
CA HIS A 112 -14.97 -19.89 -9.51
C HIS A 112 -16.00 -18.94 -10.13
N GLU A 113 -16.53 -18.03 -9.34
CA GLU A 113 -17.41 -16.98 -9.84
C GLU A 113 -16.68 -16.05 -10.82
N ASN A 114 -15.44 -15.69 -10.52
CA ASN A 114 -14.62 -14.88 -11.43
C ASN A 114 -14.39 -15.57 -12.78
N ILE A 115 -14.01 -16.85 -12.77
CA ILE A 115 -13.83 -17.63 -14.01
C ILE A 115 -15.14 -17.73 -14.80
N HIS A 116 -16.27 -17.95 -14.12
CA HIS A 116 -17.58 -17.99 -14.76
C HIS A 116 -17.92 -16.64 -15.39
N GLU A 117 -17.67 -15.55 -14.68
CA GLU A 117 -17.95 -14.20 -15.15
C GLU A 117 -17.06 -13.83 -16.34
N ILE A 118 -15.75 -14.12 -16.29
CA ILE A 118 -14.83 -13.90 -17.41
C ILE A 118 -15.25 -14.70 -18.63
N ARG A 119 -15.70 -15.95 -18.45
CA ARG A 119 -16.11 -16.84 -19.54
C ARG A 119 -17.30 -16.31 -20.35
N ARG A 120 -18.15 -15.47 -19.75
CA ARG A 120 -19.25 -14.78 -20.47
C ARG A 120 -18.71 -13.84 -21.55
N HIS A 121 -17.49 -13.33 -21.39
CA HIS A 121 -16.85 -12.37 -22.31
C HIS A 121 -15.80 -13.03 -23.21
N SER A 122 -15.00 -13.94 -22.65
CA SER A 122 -13.95 -14.66 -23.36
C SER A 122 -13.71 -16.03 -22.72
N PRO A 123 -14.05 -17.13 -23.41
CA PRO A 123 -13.69 -18.47 -22.93
C PRO A 123 -12.18 -18.67 -22.80
N HIS A 124 -11.39 -18.12 -23.75
CA HIS A 124 -9.92 -18.18 -23.71
C HIS A 124 -9.37 -17.54 -22.43
N ASP A 125 -9.83 -16.33 -22.11
CA ASP A 125 -9.36 -15.60 -20.94
C ASP A 125 -9.73 -16.30 -19.63
N ALA A 126 -10.90 -16.92 -19.57
CA ALA A 126 -11.33 -17.71 -18.42
C ALA A 126 -10.41 -18.91 -18.19
N ASP A 127 -9.97 -19.57 -19.25
CA ASP A 127 -9.02 -20.68 -19.16
C ASP A 127 -7.60 -20.22 -18.79
N ALA A 128 -7.19 -19.02 -19.22
CA ALA A 128 -5.89 -18.42 -18.91
C ALA A 128 -5.80 -17.77 -17.51
N TYR A 129 -6.93 -17.42 -16.90
CA TYR A 129 -7.00 -16.64 -15.65
C TYR A 129 -6.29 -17.31 -14.48
N ASP A 130 -6.36 -18.64 -14.40
CA ASP A 130 -5.67 -19.40 -13.36
C ASP A 130 -4.16 -19.33 -13.49
N GLN A 131 -3.65 -19.43 -14.71
CA GLN A 131 -2.22 -19.34 -14.95
C GLN A 131 -1.68 -17.93 -14.64
N TYR A 132 -2.43 -16.90 -15.05
CA TYR A 132 -2.11 -15.51 -14.69
C TYR A 132 -2.07 -15.32 -13.18
N SER A 133 -3.12 -15.75 -12.47
CA SER A 133 -3.23 -15.60 -11.01
C SER A 133 -2.08 -16.32 -10.28
N HIS A 134 -1.75 -17.52 -10.76
CA HIS A 134 -0.61 -18.29 -10.23
C HIS A 134 0.72 -17.58 -10.46
N ASP A 135 0.97 -17.11 -11.67
CA ASP A 135 2.23 -16.46 -12.04
C ASP A 135 2.43 -15.14 -11.28
N ILE A 136 1.39 -14.31 -11.16
CA ILE A 136 1.49 -13.06 -10.40
C ILE A 136 1.75 -13.33 -8.92
N ALA A 137 1.06 -14.33 -8.34
CA ALA A 137 1.27 -14.72 -6.94
C ALA A 137 2.71 -15.22 -6.68
N GLN A 138 3.28 -16.01 -7.60
CA GLN A 138 4.67 -16.44 -7.48
C GLN A 138 5.66 -15.28 -7.56
N VAL A 139 5.42 -14.30 -8.44
CA VAL A 139 6.25 -13.09 -8.51
C VAL A 139 6.12 -12.27 -7.23
N VAL A 140 4.91 -12.09 -6.70
CA VAL A 140 4.68 -11.40 -5.43
C VAL A 140 5.47 -12.08 -4.29
N GLN A 141 5.37 -13.40 -4.16
CA GLN A 141 6.09 -14.16 -3.14
C GLN A 141 7.62 -14.02 -3.28
N ALA A 142 8.12 -13.97 -4.51
CA ALA A 142 9.55 -13.81 -4.77
C ALA A 142 10.04 -12.39 -4.48
N MET A 143 9.24 -11.38 -4.79
CA MET A 143 9.65 -9.97 -4.74
C MET A 143 9.36 -9.29 -3.40
N LYS A 144 8.25 -9.65 -2.74
CA LYS A 144 7.84 -9.01 -1.46
C LYS A 144 8.95 -8.99 -0.41
N PRO A 145 9.69 -10.11 -0.14
CA PRO A 145 10.78 -10.08 0.84
C PRO A 145 11.91 -9.11 0.49
N LEU A 146 12.11 -8.79 -0.79
CA LEU A 146 13.13 -7.84 -1.24
C LEU A 146 12.70 -6.38 -0.98
N PHE A 147 11.41 -6.09 -1.11
CA PHE A 147 10.87 -4.76 -0.80
C PHE A 147 10.74 -4.50 0.71
N ASP A 148 10.72 -5.56 1.51
CA ASP A 148 10.63 -5.47 2.98
C ASP A 148 11.99 -5.31 3.66
N GLN A 149 13.09 -5.36 2.91
CA GLN A 149 14.46 -5.26 3.42
C GLN A 149 15.11 -3.93 3.04
N ILE A 150 16.10 -3.53 3.83
CA ILE A 150 17.01 -2.45 3.44
C ILE A 150 17.89 -2.97 2.30
N PRO A 151 17.87 -2.31 1.11
CA PRO A 151 18.67 -2.76 -0.02
C PRO A 151 20.16 -2.73 0.34
N PRO A 152 20.93 -3.78 -0.04
CA PRO A 152 22.36 -3.80 0.21
C PRO A 152 23.09 -2.73 -0.60
N ASN A 153 24.12 -2.14 -0.01
CA ASN A 153 25.00 -1.22 -0.71
C ASN A 153 25.96 -2.01 -1.62
N LEU A 154 25.72 -1.90 -2.94
CA LEU A 154 26.50 -2.62 -3.96
C LEU A 154 27.97 -2.19 -4.05
N PHE A 155 28.33 -1.05 -3.46
CA PHE A 155 29.66 -0.46 -3.51
C PHE A 155 30.39 -0.48 -2.17
N SER A 156 29.86 -1.23 -1.18
CA SER A 156 30.45 -1.34 0.14
C SER A 156 31.28 -2.62 0.28
N ASP A 157 32.44 -2.49 0.93
CA ASP A 157 33.28 -3.62 1.31
C ASP A 157 33.00 -4.11 2.75
N GLU A 158 31.98 -3.52 3.41
CA GLU A 158 31.61 -3.91 4.77
C GLU A 158 31.06 -5.33 4.80
N PRO A 159 31.50 -6.18 5.77
CA PRO A 159 31.09 -7.60 5.83
C PRO A 159 29.58 -7.81 5.86
N ASP A 160 28.83 -6.96 6.58
CA ASP A 160 27.38 -7.06 6.69
C ASP A 160 26.67 -6.79 5.35
N GLU A 161 27.18 -5.81 4.57
CA GLU A 161 26.65 -5.51 3.24
C GLU A 161 26.96 -6.64 2.26
N LEU A 162 28.14 -7.24 2.32
CA LEU A 162 28.51 -8.39 1.51
C LEU A 162 27.65 -9.61 1.83
N LEU A 163 27.31 -9.84 3.10
CA LEU A 163 26.38 -10.90 3.50
C LEU A 163 24.98 -10.66 2.93
N ARG A 164 24.45 -9.43 3.01
CA ARG A 164 23.16 -9.07 2.40
C ARG A 164 23.15 -9.29 0.90
N LEU A 165 24.24 -8.94 0.21
CA LEU A 165 24.40 -9.19 -1.22
C LEU A 165 24.41 -10.70 -1.54
N ALA A 166 25.11 -11.50 -0.74
CA ALA A 166 25.15 -12.94 -0.90
C ALA A 166 23.77 -13.57 -0.68
N ASP A 167 23.00 -13.07 0.29
CA ASP A 167 21.63 -13.54 0.55
C ASP A 167 20.68 -13.17 -0.59
N LEU A 168 20.77 -11.94 -1.12
CA LEU A 168 20.02 -11.51 -2.30
C LEU A 168 20.35 -12.38 -3.51
N ALA A 169 21.64 -12.63 -3.77
CA ALA A 169 22.07 -13.46 -4.89
C ALA A 169 21.59 -14.92 -4.74
N ARG A 170 21.62 -15.46 -3.51
CA ARG A 170 21.12 -16.80 -3.21
C ARG A 170 19.61 -16.89 -3.44
N HIS A 171 18.86 -15.87 -2.99
CA HIS A 171 17.41 -15.78 -3.20
C HIS A 171 17.08 -15.79 -4.69
N LEU A 172 17.67 -14.88 -5.47
CA LEU A 172 17.42 -14.78 -6.91
C LEU A 172 17.83 -16.04 -7.68
N LYS A 173 18.96 -16.66 -7.32
CA LYS A 173 19.43 -17.93 -7.92
C LYS A 173 18.49 -19.09 -7.62
N GLY A 174 17.79 -19.07 -6.49
CA GLY A 174 16.82 -20.09 -6.09
C GLY A 174 15.48 -20.02 -6.82
N LEU A 175 15.18 -18.91 -7.50
CA LEU A 175 13.91 -18.72 -8.18
C LEU A 175 13.78 -19.59 -9.44
N PRO A 176 12.61 -20.16 -9.71
CA PRO A 176 12.31 -20.80 -10.99
C PRO A 176 12.51 -19.83 -12.16
N LYS A 177 13.01 -20.34 -13.29
CA LYS A 177 13.28 -19.49 -14.48
C LYS A 177 12.07 -18.68 -14.92
N ARG A 178 10.86 -19.25 -14.87
CA ARG A 178 9.61 -18.56 -15.23
C ARG A 178 9.33 -17.40 -14.27
N VAL A 179 9.51 -17.59 -12.97
CA VAL A 179 9.33 -16.55 -11.97
C VAL A 179 10.32 -15.41 -12.20
N LEU A 180 11.60 -15.73 -12.38
CA LEU A 180 12.63 -14.72 -12.65
C LEU A 180 12.34 -13.95 -13.95
N HIS A 181 11.89 -14.64 -15.01
CA HIS A 181 11.48 -14.01 -16.26
C HIS A 181 10.32 -13.03 -16.04
N ASN A 182 9.28 -13.45 -15.33
CA ASN A 182 8.12 -12.60 -15.02
C ASN A 182 8.49 -11.42 -14.10
N CYS A 183 9.42 -11.62 -13.15
CA CYS A 183 9.97 -10.52 -12.34
C CYS A 183 10.62 -9.46 -13.24
N VAL A 184 11.50 -9.85 -14.15
CA VAL A 184 12.16 -8.91 -15.07
C VAL A 184 11.13 -8.19 -15.93
N ARG A 185 10.15 -8.90 -16.48
CA ARG A 185 9.10 -8.30 -17.32
C ARG A 185 8.27 -7.26 -16.56
N LEU A 186 7.83 -7.57 -15.35
CA LEU A 186 7.05 -6.64 -14.52
C LEU A 186 7.90 -5.45 -14.02
N LEU A 187 9.18 -5.67 -13.72
CA LEU A 187 10.05 -4.59 -13.26
C LEU A 187 10.41 -3.59 -14.36
N THR A 188 10.50 -4.03 -15.62
CA THR A 188 11.03 -3.21 -16.71
C THR A 188 10.03 -2.93 -17.83
N GLY A 189 8.98 -3.74 -17.94
CA GLY A 189 7.99 -3.68 -19.01
C GLY A 189 6.75 -2.87 -18.64
N SER A 190 5.76 -2.94 -19.55
CA SER A 190 4.43 -2.39 -19.31
C SER A 190 3.45 -3.43 -18.74
N ALA A 191 2.45 -2.96 -18.01
CA ALA A 191 1.37 -3.82 -17.53
C ALA A 191 0.59 -4.42 -18.69
N ALA A 192 0.35 -3.64 -19.75
CA ALA A 192 -0.37 -4.11 -20.93
C ALA A 192 0.36 -5.26 -21.62
N ASP A 193 1.68 -5.14 -21.87
CA ASP A 193 2.46 -6.20 -22.50
C ASP A 193 2.47 -7.49 -21.64
N PHE A 194 2.43 -7.36 -20.30
CA PHE A 194 2.36 -8.50 -19.43
C PHE A 194 0.97 -9.18 -19.47
N LEU A 195 -0.11 -8.39 -19.53
CA LEU A 195 -1.48 -8.90 -19.61
C LEU A 195 -1.81 -9.46 -21.01
N ASP A 196 -1.22 -8.91 -22.07
CA ASP A 196 -1.40 -9.38 -23.45
C ASP A 196 -0.85 -10.81 -23.68
N ASP A 197 0.04 -11.31 -22.78
CA ASP A 197 0.50 -12.72 -22.83
C ASP A 197 -0.57 -13.72 -22.37
N TYR A 198 -1.58 -13.27 -21.66
CA TYR A 198 -2.59 -14.14 -21.05
C TYR A 198 -3.98 -13.91 -21.64
N PHE A 199 -4.33 -12.66 -21.99
CA PHE A 199 -5.72 -12.28 -22.23
C PHE A 199 -5.91 -11.57 -23.58
N ASP A 200 -7.05 -11.89 -24.21
CA ASP A 200 -7.49 -11.26 -25.47
C ASP A 200 -8.47 -10.09 -25.18
N SER A 201 -9.33 -10.23 -24.16
CA SER A 201 -10.38 -9.27 -23.84
C SER A 201 -9.84 -7.93 -23.34
N ASP A 202 -10.13 -6.85 -24.05
CA ASP A 202 -9.77 -5.49 -23.62
C ASP A 202 -10.46 -5.08 -22.32
N VAL A 203 -11.64 -5.61 -22.03
CA VAL A 203 -12.37 -5.32 -20.80
C VAL A 203 -11.66 -5.93 -19.59
N LEU A 204 -11.25 -7.18 -19.67
CA LEU A 204 -10.51 -7.85 -18.59
C LEU A 204 -9.13 -7.20 -18.41
N LYS A 205 -8.40 -6.95 -19.49
CA LYS A 205 -7.10 -6.26 -19.45
C LYS A 205 -7.24 -4.84 -18.88
N GLY A 206 -8.27 -4.12 -19.28
CA GLY A 206 -8.59 -2.79 -18.75
C GLY A 206 -8.83 -2.80 -17.24
N LEU A 207 -9.64 -3.75 -16.76
CA LEU A 207 -9.92 -3.92 -15.35
C LEU A 207 -8.66 -4.26 -14.56
N LEU A 208 -7.91 -5.27 -14.98
CA LEU A 208 -6.68 -5.71 -14.29
C LEU A 208 -5.57 -4.66 -14.33
N SER A 209 -5.46 -3.91 -15.45
CA SER A 209 -4.44 -2.86 -15.58
C SER A 209 -4.78 -1.58 -14.80
N SER A 210 -5.99 -1.43 -14.27
CA SER A 210 -6.38 -0.25 -13.48
C SER A 210 -5.43 0.00 -12.29
N SER A 211 -4.96 -1.07 -11.64
CA SER A 211 -3.98 -0.98 -10.56
C SER A 211 -2.57 -0.57 -11.01
N SER A 212 -2.27 -0.60 -12.32
CA SER A 212 -0.96 -0.19 -12.88
C SER A 212 -0.80 1.32 -13.06
N ILE A 213 -1.86 2.09 -12.88
CA ILE A 213 -1.86 3.54 -13.06
C ILE A 213 -2.11 4.32 -11.77
N ILE A 214 -2.37 3.63 -10.67
CA ILE A 214 -2.65 4.27 -9.37
C ILE A 214 -1.36 4.85 -8.78
N GLY A 215 -1.40 6.13 -8.42
CA GLY A 215 -0.27 6.82 -7.79
C GLY A 215 0.88 7.16 -8.75
N THR A 216 0.68 7.04 -10.05
CA THR A 216 1.68 7.34 -11.09
C THR A 216 1.12 8.20 -12.20
N LYS A 217 2.02 8.74 -13.06
CA LYS A 217 1.66 9.52 -14.25
C LYS A 217 1.78 8.72 -15.54
N VAL A 218 2.10 7.42 -15.46
CA VAL A 218 2.25 6.56 -16.66
C VAL A 218 0.93 5.85 -16.97
N GLY A 219 0.71 5.53 -18.24
CA GLY A 219 -0.40 4.69 -18.69
C GLY A 219 -0.04 3.20 -18.64
N PRO A 220 -1.02 2.28 -18.78
CA PRO A 220 -0.79 0.84 -18.68
C PRO A 220 0.13 0.29 -19.78
N ARG A 221 0.30 0.98 -20.90
CA ARG A 221 1.24 0.65 -21.99
C ARG A 221 2.62 1.28 -21.85
N SER A 222 2.85 2.09 -20.80
CA SER A 222 4.15 2.71 -20.57
C SER A 222 5.07 1.73 -19.84
N GLN A 223 6.35 1.77 -20.17
CA GLN A 223 7.38 1.03 -19.40
C GLN A 223 7.36 1.47 -17.94
N GLY A 224 7.55 0.51 -17.04
CA GLY A 224 7.46 0.71 -15.59
C GLY A 224 6.06 0.57 -15.00
N SER A 225 4.99 0.59 -15.82
CA SER A 225 3.64 0.33 -15.31
C SER A 225 3.45 -1.11 -14.82
N GLY A 226 4.25 -2.05 -15.32
CA GLY A 226 4.30 -3.42 -14.81
C GLY A 226 4.75 -3.49 -13.35
N LEU A 227 5.73 -2.66 -12.93
CA LEU A 227 6.13 -2.56 -11.53
C LEU A 227 4.98 -2.04 -10.66
N VAL A 228 4.22 -1.05 -11.13
CA VAL A 228 3.08 -0.50 -10.39
C VAL A 228 1.98 -1.56 -10.24
N LEU A 229 1.70 -2.35 -11.31
CA LEU A 229 0.80 -3.50 -11.25
C LEU A 229 1.27 -4.51 -10.19
N LEU A 230 2.55 -4.89 -10.19
CA LEU A 230 3.12 -5.80 -9.22
C LEU A 230 2.98 -5.27 -7.79
N PHE A 231 3.29 -4.00 -7.58
CA PHE A 231 3.22 -3.36 -6.26
C PHE A 231 1.83 -3.46 -5.65
N HIS A 232 0.78 -3.21 -6.44
CA HIS A 232 -0.60 -3.30 -5.98
C HIS A 232 -1.09 -4.74 -5.76
N ASN A 233 -0.43 -5.72 -6.38
CA ASN A 233 -0.67 -7.15 -6.09
C ASN A 233 0.11 -7.65 -4.85
N MET A 234 1.06 -6.87 -4.30
CA MET A 234 1.76 -7.20 -3.05
C MET A 234 0.98 -6.84 -1.79
N GLY A 235 -0.09 -6.06 -1.93
CA GLY A 235 -0.97 -5.72 -0.82
C GLY A 235 -1.53 -6.97 -0.16
N GLU A 236 -1.61 -6.96 1.16
CA GLU A 236 -2.06 -8.11 1.95
C GLU A 236 -3.11 -7.65 2.96
N GLN A 237 -4.23 -8.37 3.00
CA GLN A 237 -5.24 -8.21 4.04
C GLN A 237 -5.66 -9.60 4.51
N ASP A 238 -5.59 -9.84 5.81
CA ASP A 238 -5.92 -11.12 6.44
C ASP A 238 -5.25 -12.34 5.78
N GLY A 239 -3.98 -12.19 5.35
CA GLY A 239 -3.22 -13.25 4.70
C GLY A 239 -3.53 -13.45 3.21
N SER A 240 -4.41 -12.64 2.62
CA SER A 240 -4.75 -12.70 1.19
C SER A 240 -3.99 -11.61 0.42
N PHE A 241 -3.12 -12.03 -0.50
CA PHE A 241 -2.38 -11.12 -1.38
C PHE A 241 -3.28 -10.52 -2.47
N GLY A 242 -2.97 -9.29 -2.88
CA GLY A 242 -3.72 -8.55 -3.90
C GLY A 242 -5.09 -8.05 -3.40
N SER A 243 -5.40 -8.25 -2.13
CA SER A 243 -6.65 -7.82 -1.54
C SER A 243 -6.65 -6.33 -1.25
N TRP A 244 -7.77 -5.69 -1.52
CA TRP A 244 -8.01 -4.27 -1.29
C TRP A 244 -9.11 -4.10 -0.27
N GLY A 245 -9.00 -3.05 0.52
CA GLY A 245 -10.00 -2.70 1.52
C GLY A 245 -10.05 -1.21 1.79
N PHE A 246 -10.82 -0.84 2.78
CA PHE A 246 -10.87 0.50 3.33
C PHE A 246 -11.10 0.42 4.83
N HIS A 247 -10.68 1.44 5.55
CA HIS A 247 -10.93 1.49 6.98
C HIS A 247 -12.38 1.89 7.25
N LYS A 248 -13.00 1.31 8.28
CA LYS A 248 -14.34 1.70 8.73
C LYS A 248 -14.36 3.21 9.04
N GLY A 249 -15.25 3.95 8.39
CA GLY A 249 -15.32 5.41 8.50
C GLY A 249 -14.40 6.15 7.52
N GLY A 250 -13.88 5.45 6.49
CA GLY A 250 -12.96 5.99 5.49
C GLY A 250 -11.48 5.91 5.92
N ASN A 251 -10.57 6.13 5.00
CA ASN A 251 -9.13 5.99 5.28
C ASN A 251 -8.57 7.04 6.24
N GLY A 252 -9.28 8.17 6.44
CA GLY A 252 -8.98 9.09 7.53
C GLY A 252 -9.10 8.44 8.92
N GLY A 253 -10.00 7.46 9.07
CA GLY A 253 -10.12 6.66 10.29
C GLY A 253 -8.84 5.89 10.61
N PHE A 254 -8.16 5.34 9.58
CA PHE A 254 -6.87 4.68 9.72
C PHE A 254 -5.78 5.63 10.25
N THR A 255 -5.68 6.84 9.72
CA THR A 255 -4.67 7.81 10.18
C THR A 255 -4.96 8.33 11.60
N GLN A 256 -6.21 8.39 12.00
CA GLN A 256 -6.59 8.66 13.40
C GLN A 256 -6.18 7.49 14.34
N VAL A 257 -6.23 6.24 13.84
CA VAL A 257 -5.67 5.08 14.59
C VAL A 257 -4.17 5.24 14.80
N LEU A 258 -3.43 5.60 13.76
CA LEU A 258 -1.99 5.86 13.85
C LEU A 258 -1.67 7.00 14.82
N ALA A 259 -2.43 8.09 14.80
CA ALA A 259 -2.25 9.21 15.72
C ALA A 259 -2.46 8.77 17.18
N ARG A 260 -3.52 7.97 17.45
CA ARG A 260 -3.76 7.42 18.79
C ARG A 260 -2.62 6.50 19.25
N ALA A 261 -2.11 5.66 18.36
CA ALA A 261 -0.97 4.80 18.66
C ALA A 261 0.29 5.63 18.98
N ALA A 262 0.63 6.61 18.14
CA ALA A 262 1.76 7.51 18.36
C ALA A 262 1.67 8.23 19.72
N THR A 263 0.49 8.77 20.04
CA THR A 263 0.24 9.44 21.32
C THR A 263 0.32 8.47 22.51
N ALA A 264 -0.17 7.25 22.36
CA ALA A 264 -0.08 6.22 23.40
C ALA A 264 1.38 5.82 23.71
N PHE A 265 2.27 5.89 22.72
CA PHE A 265 3.72 5.71 22.91
C PHE A 265 4.44 6.97 23.42
N GLY A 266 3.74 8.09 23.56
CA GLY A 266 4.30 9.32 24.12
C GLY A 266 4.67 10.41 23.11
N ALA A 267 4.33 10.25 21.82
CA ALA A 267 4.49 11.33 20.86
C ALA A 267 3.51 12.49 21.15
N GLU A 268 3.99 13.72 21.04
CA GLU A 268 3.14 14.92 21.01
C GLU A 268 2.82 15.26 19.56
N ILE A 269 1.53 15.53 19.27
CA ILE A 269 1.06 15.95 17.94
C ILE A 269 0.51 17.35 18.05
N VAL A 270 1.07 18.27 17.26
CA VAL A 270 0.62 19.66 17.18
C VAL A 270 0.05 19.90 15.80
N LEU A 271 -1.24 20.27 15.79
CA LEU A 271 -1.99 20.65 14.58
C LEU A 271 -1.88 22.16 14.34
N ASP A 272 -2.30 22.61 13.17
CA ASP A 272 -2.24 24.05 12.76
C ASP A 272 -0.82 24.65 12.91
N ALA A 273 0.19 23.81 12.79
CA ALA A 273 1.61 24.17 12.87
C ALA A 273 2.14 24.43 11.45
N ALA A 274 1.99 25.68 10.97
CA ALA A 274 2.45 26.11 9.64
C ALA A 274 3.91 26.59 9.66
#